data_df4823b022c210e8934daf577f3c6980
#
_entry.id   df4823b022c210e8934daf577f3c6980
#
_cell.length_a   1.000
_cell.length_b   1.000
_cell.length_c   1.000
_cell.angle_alpha   90.00
_cell.angle_beta   90.00
_cell.angle_gamma   90.00
#
_symmetry.space_group_name_H-M   'P 1'
#
loop_
_entity.id
_entity.type
_entity.pdbx_description
1 polymer ?
#
loop_
_entity_poly.entity_id
_entity_poly.type
_entity_poly.pdbx_seq_one_letter_code
_entity_poly.pdbx_strand_id
1 'polypeptide(L)'
;MNKRNLGTQVIKSLLLLCMIWGVSSANGQQTTEQYIPIGHSPGVSDKYSYIGNIVAIDRKARTIAVEDRGEIRTIKVTAETRIWLDRSKVRRENIVADYSDCEVGLRVELMYLRDDESVADWIKIEST
;
A
#
# COMPACT_ATOMS: atom_id res chain seq x y z
N MET A 1 48.37 -35.96 -33.80
CA MET A 1 48.49 -36.28 -32.40
C MET A 1 47.90 -35.25 -31.43
N ASN A 2 46.80 -34.68 -31.71
CA ASN A 2 46.18 -33.81 -30.72
C ASN A 2 44.71 -34.09 -30.62
N LYS A 3 44.39 -35.13 -29.88
CA LYS A 3 43.03 -35.45 -29.44
C LYS A 3 42.81 -34.93 -28.04
N ARG A 4 42.95 -33.66 -27.85
CA ARG A 4 42.68 -33.11 -26.53
C ARG A 4 41.95 -31.79 -26.68
N ASN A 5 40.90 -31.70 -25.94
CA ASN A 5 40.16 -30.47 -25.64
C ASN A 5 38.91 -30.17 -26.45
N LEU A 6 38.22 -31.19 -26.93
CA LEU A 6 36.82 -30.98 -27.36
C LEU A 6 35.80 -31.22 -26.24
N GLY A 7 36.26 -31.85 -25.12
CA GLY A 7 35.34 -32.12 -23.99
C GLY A 7 35.20 -30.99 -22.96
N THR A 8 36.12 -30.04 -22.95
CA THR A 8 36.18 -29.03 -21.91
C THR A 8 35.44 -27.72 -22.28
N GLN A 9 35.13 -27.56 -23.55
CA GLN A 9 34.45 -26.36 -24.03
C GLN A 9 32.93 -26.44 -23.90
N VAL A 10 32.37 -27.64 -23.84
CA VAL A 10 30.92 -27.83 -23.77
C VAL A 10 30.35 -27.57 -22.37
N ILE A 11 31.16 -27.71 -21.35
CA ILE A 11 30.71 -27.55 -19.95
C ILE A 11 30.61 -26.08 -19.54
N LYS A 12 31.32 -25.18 -20.21
CA LYS A 12 31.29 -23.77 -19.89
C LYS A 12 30.06 -23.05 -20.42
N SER A 13 29.39 -23.61 -21.40
CA SER A 13 28.16 -22.98 -21.96
C SER A 13 26.91 -23.34 -21.21
N LEU A 14 26.93 -24.35 -20.37
CA LEU A 14 25.74 -24.79 -19.62
C LEU A 14 25.56 -24.07 -18.28
N LEU A 15 26.57 -23.37 -17.79
CA LEU A 15 26.56 -22.66 -16.51
C LEU A 15 26.05 -21.20 -16.63
N LEU A 16 25.84 -20.71 -17.84
CA LEU A 16 25.39 -19.33 -18.06
C LEU A 16 23.86 -19.20 -18.20
N LEU A 17 23.12 -20.31 -18.15
CA LEU A 17 21.68 -20.33 -18.39
C LEU A 17 20.85 -20.38 -17.10
N CYS A 18 21.47 -20.36 -15.94
CA CYS A 18 20.77 -20.52 -14.66
C CYS A 18 20.64 -19.25 -13.82
N MET A 19 20.89 -18.07 -14.37
CA MET A 19 20.79 -16.82 -13.60
C MET A 19 19.72 -15.84 -14.08
N ILE A 20 18.63 -16.34 -14.65
CA ILE A 20 17.46 -15.52 -14.91
C ILE A 20 16.27 -16.11 -14.14
N TRP A 21 16.44 -16.27 -12.86
CA TRP A 21 15.33 -16.56 -11.95
C TRP A 21 15.40 -15.58 -10.80
N GLY A 22 14.52 -14.64 -10.78
CA GLY A 22 14.36 -13.85 -9.59
C GLY A 22 14.08 -12.38 -9.81
N VAL A 23 13.22 -12.03 -10.75
CA VAL A 23 12.49 -10.79 -10.62
C VAL A 23 11.06 -11.18 -10.25
N SER A 24 10.88 -11.58 -9.02
CA SER A 24 9.56 -11.66 -8.44
C SER A 24 9.00 -10.25 -8.41
N SER A 25 8.13 -9.99 -9.34
CA SER A 25 7.35 -8.77 -9.41
C SER A 25 6.54 -8.60 -8.13
N ALA A 26 7.11 -7.84 -7.19
CA ALA A 26 6.38 -7.27 -6.06
C ALA A 26 5.35 -6.21 -6.51
N ASN A 27 5.13 -6.06 -7.80
CA ASN A 27 4.27 -5.02 -8.38
C ASN A 27 2.77 -5.35 -8.38
N GLY A 28 2.37 -6.60 -8.05
CA GLY A 28 0.96 -7.00 -8.07
C GLY A 28 0.09 -6.30 -7.03
N GLN A 29 0.62 -6.00 -5.85
CA GLN A 29 -0.14 -5.33 -4.79
C GLN A 29 -0.24 -3.82 -5.00
N GLN A 30 0.77 -3.18 -5.57
CA GLN A 30 0.72 -1.75 -5.87
C GLN A 30 -0.29 -1.41 -6.97
N THR A 31 -0.43 -2.27 -7.99
CA THR A 31 -1.41 -2.07 -9.06
C THR A 31 -2.84 -2.20 -8.57
N THR A 32 -3.12 -3.09 -7.62
CA THR A 32 -4.47 -3.28 -7.08
C THR A 32 -4.91 -2.07 -6.26
N GLU A 33 -4.03 -1.52 -5.44
CA GLU A 33 -4.31 -0.33 -4.63
C GLU A 33 -4.48 0.94 -5.48
N GLN A 34 -3.87 0.98 -6.66
CA GLN A 34 -3.91 2.11 -7.58
C GLN A 34 -5.28 2.38 -8.21
N TYR A 35 -6.15 1.36 -8.28
CA TYR A 35 -7.41 1.44 -9.03
C TYR A 35 -8.65 1.19 -8.17
N ILE A 36 -8.50 0.88 -6.89
CA ILE A 36 -9.63 0.54 -6.03
C ILE A 36 -10.11 1.76 -5.27
N PRO A 37 -11.35 2.22 -5.52
CA PRO A 37 -11.96 3.32 -4.76
C PRO A 37 -12.20 2.96 -3.30
N ILE A 38 -12.36 3.98 -2.47
CA ILE A 38 -12.79 3.82 -1.08
C ILE A 38 -14.10 3.02 -1.03
N GLY A 39 -14.13 2.03 -0.13
CA GLY A 39 -15.28 1.14 0.06
C GLY A 39 -15.33 -0.07 -0.87
N HIS A 40 -14.37 -0.22 -1.78
CA HIS A 40 -14.31 -1.33 -2.74
C HIS A 40 -13.08 -2.24 -2.57
N SER A 41 -12.29 -2.03 -1.54
CA SER A 41 -11.07 -2.82 -1.29
C SER A 41 -11.42 -4.29 -1.00
N PRO A 42 -10.97 -5.26 -1.84
CA PRO A 42 -11.27 -6.66 -1.63
C PRO A 42 -10.53 -7.22 -0.42
N GLY A 43 -11.17 -8.13 0.32
CA GLY A 43 -10.56 -8.80 1.47
C GLY A 43 -10.42 -7.94 2.71
N VAL A 44 -10.93 -6.72 2.70
CA VAL A 44 -11.00 -5.86 3.88
C VAL A 44 -12.24 -6.27 4.67
N SER A 45 -12.03 -6.78 5.88
CA SER A 45 -13.12 -7.07 6.80
C SER A 45 -13.40 -5.85 7.68
N ASP A 46 -14.66 -5.60 7.98
CA ASP A 46 -15.10 -4.52 8.88
C ASP A 46 -14.43 -4.56 10.26
N LYS A 47 -13.81 -5.67 10.60
CA LYS A 47 -13.08 -5.84 11.86
C LYS A 47 -11.79 -5.01 11.91
N TYR A 48 -11.12 -4.84 10.79
CA TYR A 48 -9.81 -4.16 10.74
C TYR A 48 -9.82 -2.91 9.88
N SER A 49 -10.97 -2.57 9.31
CA SER A 49 -11.13 -1.40 8.46
C SER A 49 -12.14 -0.41 9.03
N TYR A 50 -11.99 0.84 8.67
CA TYR A 50 -12.85 1.93 9.08
C TYR A 50 -12.99 2.95 7.97
N ILE A 51 -14.22 3.37 7.68
CA ILE A 51 -14.50 4.42 6.71
C ILE A 51 -15.22 5.54 7.44
N GLY A 52 -14.72 6.75 7.30
CA GLY A 52 -15.31 7.92 7.93
C GLY A 52 -14.70 9.21 7.43
N ASN A 53 -15.03 10.30 8.11
CA ASN A 53 -14.48 11.61 7.80
C ASN A 53 -13.47 12.04 8.86
N ILE A 54 -12.38 12.67 8.43
CA ILE A 54 -11.42 13.26 9.36
C ILE A 54 -12.09 14.47 10.04
N VAL A 55 -12.15 14.44 11.36
CA VAL A 55 -12.73 15.53 12.17
C VAL A 55 -11.68 16.31 12.98
N ALA A 56 -10.51 15.73 13.19
CA ALA A 56 -9.39 16.40 13.84
C ALA A 56 -8.04 15.83 13.40
N ILE A 57 -7.01 16.63 13.47
CA ILE A 57 -5.64 16.24 13.16
C ILE A 57 -4.72 16.82 14.23
N ASP A 58 -3.91 15.97 14.84
CA ASP A 58 -2.81 16.39 15.71
C ASP A 58 -1.48 16.12 14.99
N ARG A 59 -0.91 17.16 14.42
CA ARG A 59 0.34 17.07 13.64
C ARG A 59 1.54 16.67 14.50
N LYS A 60 1.56 17.10 15.75
CA LYS A 60 2.65 16.79 16.67
C LYS A 60 2.64 15.32 17.08
N ALA A 61 1.46 14.79 17.40
CA ALA A 61 1.28 13.38 17.75
C ALA A 61 1.21 12.47 16.52
N ARG A 62 1.08 13.01 15.30
CA ARG A 62 0.85 12.29 14.06
C ARG A 62 -0.40 11.40 14.12
N THR A 63 -1.49 11.96 14.57
CA THR A 63 -2.78 11.27 14.64
C THR A 63 -3.83 11.96 13.78
N ILE A 64 -4.81 11.19 13.37
CA ILE A 64 -6.07 11.66 12.80
C ILE A 64 -7.22 11.12 13.63
N ALA A 65 -8.23 11.93 13.86
CA ALA A 65 -9.51 11.49 14.43
C ALA A 65 -10.51 11.34 13.28
N VAL A 66 -11.08 10.16 13.16
CA VAL A 66 -12.02 9.81 12.08
C VAL A 66 -13.38 9.48 12.71
N GLU A 67 -14.42 10.09 12.19
CA GLU A 67 -15.80 9.89 12.63
C GLU A 67 -16.60 9.11 11.59
N ASP A 68 -17.32 8.09 12.07
CA ASP A 68 -18.39 7.42 11.33
C ASP A 68 -19.60 7.27 12.26
N ARG A 69 -20.75 7.80 11.85
CA ARG A 69 -22.04 7.66 12.56
C ARG A 69 -22.00 8.04 14.04
N GLY A 70 -21.22 9.06 14.39
CA GLY A 70 -21.07 9.55 15.76
C GLY A 70 -20.00 8.83 16.58
N GLU A 71 -19.38 7.78 16.06
CA GLU A 71 -18.22 7.15 16.66
C GLU A 71 -16.94 7.81 16.14
N ILE A 72 -16.08 8.24 17.05
CA ILE A 72 -14.79 8.86 16.72
C ILE A 72 -13.66 7.92 17.14
N ARG A 73 -12.76 7.65 16.22
CA ARG A 73 -11.55 6.88 16.47
C ARG A 73 -10.31 7.70 16.18
N THR A 74 -9.38 7.71 17.12
CA THR A 74 -8.08 8.37 16.94
C THR A 74 -7.05 7.35 16.50
N ILE A 75 -6.44 7.59 15.36
CA ILE A 75 -5.54 6.66 14.68
C ILE A 75 -4.18 7.31 14.52
N LYS A 76 -3.14 6.58 14.89
CA LYS A 76 -1.76 7.00 14.69
C LYS A 76 -1.30 6.67 13.28
N VAL A 77 -0.65 7.62 12.64
CA VAL A 77 -0.03 7.50 11.32
C VAL A 77 1.48 7.48 11.49
N THR A 78 2.09 6.35 11.22
CA THR A 78 3.55 6.16 11.36
C THR A 78 4.26 6.34 10.02
N ALA A 79 5.57 6.26 10.03
CA ALA A 79 6.38 6.29 8.80
C ALA A 79 6.12 5.06 7.91
N GLU A 80 5.65 3.95 8.49
CA GLU A 80 5.33 2.70 7.78
C GLU A 80 3.90 2.69 7.25
N THR A 81 3.03 3.59 7.68
CA THR A 81 1.66 3.70 7.17
C THR A 81 1.68 4.07 5.69
N ARG A 82 1.09 3.24 4.86
CA ARG A 82 0.96 3.51 3.42
C ARG A 82 -0.25 4.41 3.20
N ILE A 83 -0.09 5.46 2.42
CA ILE A 83 -1.15 6.45 2.18
C ILE A 83 -1.31 6.66 0.68
N TRP A 84 -2.57 6.71 0.22
CA TRP A 84 -2.93 7.01 -1.16
C TRP A 84 -4.00 8.08 -1.22
N LEU A 85 -3.97 8.89 -2.28
CA LEU A 85 -5.12 9.68 -2.70
C LEU A 85 -5.97 8.86 -3.66
N ASP A 86 -7.23 8.66 -3.30
CA ASP A 86 -8.24 8.10 -4.19
C ASP A 86 -8.76 9.21 -5.11
N ARG A 87 -8.41 9.11 -6.40
CA ARG A 87 -8.81 10.06 -7.44
C ARG A 87 -9.89 9.50 -8.37
N SER A 88 -10.60 8.47 -7.94
CA SER A 88 -11.63 7.80 -8.74
C SER A 88 -12.80 8.73 -9.10
N LYS A 89 -13.13 9.69 -8.26
CA LYS A 89 -14.15 10.72 -8.57
C LYS A 89 -13.81 11.57 -9.78
N VAL A 90 -12.54 11.82 -10.02
CA VAL A 90 -12.05 12.54 -11.19
C VAL A 90 -11.53 11.60 -12.29
N ARG A 91 -11.85 10.30 -12.19
CA ARG A 91 -11.49 9.25 -13.14
C ARG A 91 -9.99 9.16 -13.42
N ARG A 92 -9.20 9.31 -12.38
CA ARG A 92 -7.73 9.18 -12.42
C ARG A 92 -7.27 8.06 -11.49
N GLU A 93 -6.11 7.55 -11.77
CA GLU A 93 -5.44 6.57 -10.91
C GLU A 93 -5.15 7.16 -9.54
N ASN A 94 -5.22 6.32 -8.52
CA ASN A 94 -4.76 6.68 -7.19
C ASN A 94 -3.26 6.96 -7.22
N ILE A 95 -2.81 7.89 -6.42
CA ILE A 95 -1.39 8.21 -6.26
C ILE A 95 -0.96 8.03 -4.83
N VAL A 96 0.33 7.76 -4.63
CA VAL A 96 0.94 7.75 -3.30
C VAL A 96 0.82 9.14 -2.69
N ALA A 97 0.40 9.16 -1.44
CA ALA A 97 0.21 10.37 -0.65
C ALA A 97 1.04 10.34 0.62
N ASP A 98 0.97 11.39 1.39
CA ASP A 98 1.69 11.60 2.63
C ASP A 98 0.71 11.97 3.76
N TYR A 99 1.15 11.85 5.00
CA TYR A 99 0.38 12.33 6.15
C TYR A 99 -0.01 13.81 6.04
N SER A 100 0.81 14.64 5.41
CA SER A 100 0.49 16.04 5.13
C SER A 100 -0.74 16.24 4.24
N ASP A 101 -1.14 15.23 3.46
CA ASP A 101 -2.33 15.26 2.63
C ASP A 101 -3.64 14.99 3.42
N CYS A 102 -3.52 14.55 4.67
CA CYS A 102 -4.67 14.41 5.56
C CYS A 102 -5.18 15.80 5.96
N GLU A 103 -6.46 16.06 5.73
CA GLU A 103 -7.12 17.31 6.08
C GLU A 103 -8.48 17.03 6.72
N VAL A 104 -8.90 17.90 7.63
CA VAL A 104 -10.23 17.87 8.25
C VAL A 104 -11.30 17.99 7.16
N GLY A 105 -12.30 17.13 7.24
CA GLY A 105 -13.43 17.08 6.30
C GLY A 105 -13.25 16.06 5.17
N LEU A 106 -12.06 15.53 4.95
CA LEU A 106 -11.85 14.52 3.92
C LEU A 106 -12.35 13.14 4.38
N ARG A 107 -12.96 12.42 3.46
CA ARG A 107 -13.34 11.03 3.64
C ARG A 107 -12.12 10.13 3.49
N VAL A 108 -12.00 9.17 4.39
CA VAL A 108 -10.91 8.19 4.37
C VAL A 108 -11.44 6.79 4.55
N GLU A 109 -10.74 5.83 3.98
CA GLU A 109 -10.78 4.42 4.33
C GLU A 109 -9.43 4.05 4.90
N LEU A 110 -9.42 3.39 6.05
CA LEU A 110 -8.19 2.96 6.68
C LEU A 110 -8.30 1.52 7.17
N MET A 111 -7.17 0.88 7.28
CA MET A 111 -7.00 -0.43 7.86
C MET A 111 -6.01 -0.35 9.01
N TYR A 112 -6.38 -0.98 10.12
CA TYR A 112 -5.53 -1.06 11.31
C TYR A 112 -4.46 -2.14 11.16
N LEU A 113 -3.38 -1.99 11.91
CA LEU A 113 -2.49 -3.11 12.18
C LEU A 113 -3.25 -4.21 12.93
N ARG A 114 -2.98 -5.47 12.61
CA ARG A 114 -3.67 -6.60 13.22
C ARG A 114 -3.39 -6.75 14.72
N ASP A 115 -2.24 -6.30 15.16
CA ASP A 115 -1.77 -6.36 16.54
C ASP A 115 -1.91 -5.03 17.30
N ASP A 116 -2.28 -3.94 16.60
CA ASP A 116 -2.49 -2.63 17.20
C ASP A 116 -3.55 -1.82 16.44
N GLU A 117 -4.78 -1.85 16.93
CA GLU A 117 -5.92 -1.13 16.33
C GLU A 117 -5.83 0.40 16.47
N SER A 118 -4.84 0.93 17.17
CA SER A 118 -4.60 2.36 17.27
C SER A 118 -3.69 2.92 16.17
N VAL A 119 -3.11 2.05 15.35
CA VAL A 119 -2.15 2.40 14.29
C VAL A 119 -2.69 2.00 12.93
N ALA A 120 -2.62 2.90 11.96
CA ALA A 120 -3.00 2.59 10.60
C ALA A 120 -1.89 1.80 9.88
N ASP A 121 -2.28 0.69 9.25
CA ASP A 121 -1.46 -0.01 8.27
C ASP A 121 -1.45 0.73 6.94
N TRP A 122 -2.65 1.12 6.47
CA TRP A 122 -2.79 1.97 5.29
C TRP A 122 -4.02 2.89 5.39
N ILE A 123 -3.98 3.97 4.62
CA ILE A 123 -5.04 4.96 4.51
C ILE A 123 -5.25 5.33 3.04
N LYS A 124 -6.50 5.35 2.59
CA LYS A 124 -6.92 5.99 1.35
C LYS A 124 -7.67 7.27 1.68
N ILE A 125 -7.25 8.36 1.09
CA ILE A 125 -7.86 9.68 1.26
C ILE A 125 -8.64 10.01 -0.01
N GLU A 126 -9.91 10.36 0.11
CA GLU A 126 -10.71 10.77 -1.02
C GLU A 126 -10.25 12.16 -1.50
N SER A 127 -9.80 12.21 -2.75
CA SER A 127 -9.45 13.48 -3.40
C SER A 127 -10.73 14.25 -3.76
N THR A 128 -10.73 15.53 -3.50
CA THR A 128 -11.77 16.47 -3.91
C THR A 128 -11.55 16.98 -5.32
#